data_b3a2618d06a2bba87fc4824df99b8b13
#
_entry.id   b3a2618d06a2bba87fc4824df99b8b13
#
_cell.length_a   1.000
_cell.length_b   1.000
_cell.length_c   1.000
_cell.angle_alpha   90.00
_cell.angle_beta   90.00
_cell.angle_gamma   90.00
#
_symmetry.space_group_name_H-M   'P 1'
#
loop_
_entity.id
_entity.type
_entity.pdbx_description
1 polymer ?
#
loop_
_entity_poly.entity_id
_entity_poly.type
_entity_poly.pdbx_seq_one_letter_code
_entity_poly.pdbx_strand_id
1 'polypeptide(L)'
;VLTCYPGLHALFLHRRAHACWNAGFKWLGRFISHLSRWMTGIEIHPGAKIAPGVFIDHGMGVVIGETAEVGEGTTIYQGVTLGGTSLAKGAKRHPTLGRNVVVGAGAQVLGGFTVGDNAKVGSNAVVTKPVPSGATAVGNPARIIAAEVDAKREEAASKMGFSAYGVTQNDDPLSQAMRGLIDNAAG
;
A
#
# COMPACT_ATOMS: atom_id res chain seq x y z
N VAL A 1 -15.82 -8.47 -16.17
CA VAL A 1 -14.70 -7.70 -15.59
C VAL A 1 -15.02 -6.22 -15.63
N LEU A 2 -15.31 -5.60 -16.78
CA LEU A 2 -15.51 -4.14 -16.93
C LEU A 2 -16.64 -3.55 -16.07
N THR A 3 -17.65 -4.31 -15.73
CA THR A 3 -18.85 -3.84 -15.04
C THR A 3 -18.86 -4.03 -13.52
N CYS A 4 -17.94 -4.88 -12.98
CA CYS A 4 -17.99 -5.32 -11.59
C CYS A 4 -16.69 -5.10 -10.80
N TYR A 5 -15.72 -4.38 -11.38
CA TYR A 5 -14.45 -4.07 -10.71
C TYR A 5 -14.39 -2.61 -10.29
N PRO A 6 -14.65 -2.29 -9.00
CA PRO A 6 -14.68 -0.90 -8.52
C PRO A 6 -13.33 -0.19 -8.69
N GLY A 7 -12.20 -0.89 -8.53
CA GLY A 7 -10.87 -0.35 -8.76
C GLY A 7 -10.66 0.16 -10.18
N LEU A 8 -11.15 -0.57 -11.19
CA LEU A 8 -11.08 -0.14 -12.58
C LEU A 8 -11.89 1.14 -12.82
N HIS A 9 -13.11 1.21 -12.26
CA HIS A 9 -13.96 2.40 -12.37
C HIS A 9 -13.32 3.61 -11.69
N ALA A 10 -12.75 3.42 -10.49
CA ALA A 10 -12.08 4.47 -9.75
C ALA A 10 -10.86 5.02 -10.52
N LEU A 11 -10.03 4.14 -11.10
CA LEU A 11 -8.88 4.54 -11.91
C LEU A 11 -9.31 5.27 -13.20
N PHE A 12 -10.36 4.80 -13.86
CA PHE A 12 -10.90 5.48 -15.05
C PHE A 12 -11.37 6.89 -14.73
N LEU A 13 -12.18 7.05 -13.67
CA LEU A 13 -12.68 8.35 -13.23
C LEU A 13 -11.54 9.24 -12.72
N HIS A 14 -10.55 8.66 -12.02
CA HIS A 14 -9.36 9.38 -11.61
C HIS A 14 -8.60 9.97 -12.80
N ARG A 15 -8.42 9.24 -13.91
CA ARG A 15 -7.76 9.79 -15.12
C ARG A 15 -8.47 11.06 -15.64
N ARG A 16 -9.80 11.11 -15.60
CA ARG A 16 -10.59 12.28 -15.98
C ARG A 16 -10.44 13.43 -14.97
N ALA A 17 -10.52 13.10 -13.68
CA ALA A 17 -10.33 14.05 -12.60
C ALA A 17 -8.93 14.68 -12.63
N HIS A 18 -7.90 13.86 -12.86
CA HIS A 18 -6.50 14.30 -12.98
C HIS A 18 -6.27 15.22 -14.18
N ALA A 19 -6.86 14.89 -15.33
CA ALA A 19 -6.78 15.75 -16.52
C ALA A 19 -7.41 17.13 -16.24
N CYS A 20 -8.61 17.19 -15.66
CA CYS A 20 -9.24 18.45 -15.24
C CYS A 20 -8.39 19.20 -14.23
N TRP A 21 -7.83 18.51 -13.26
CA TRP A 21 -6.95 19.09 -12.23
C TRP A 21 -5.72 19.77 -12.83
N ASN A 22 -5.05 19.10 -13.77
CA ASN A 22 -3.86 19.63 -14.44
C ASN A 22 -4.18 20.75 -15.44
N ALA A 23 -5.37 20.74 -16.04
CA ALA A 23 -5.87 21.83 -16.88
C ALA A 23 -6.33 23.08 -16.09
N GLY A 24 -6.21 23.05 -14.74
CA GLY A 24 -6.60 24.17 -13.88
C GLY A 24 -8.04 24.13 -13.38
N PHE A 25 -8.87 23.23 -13.88
CA PHE A 25 -10.27 23.06 -13.43
C PHE A 25 -10.34 22.30 -12.09
N LYS A 26 -9.76 22.90 -11.04
CA LYS A 26 -9.59 22.24 -9.73
C LYS A 26 -10.90 21.78 -9.11
N TRP A 27 -11.94 22.64 -9.16
CA TRP A 27 -13.26 22.29 -8.65
C TRP A 27 -13.84 21.06 -9.36
N LEU A 28 -13.80 21.05 -10.71
CA LEU A 28 -14.32 19.93 -11.51
C LEU A 28 -13.55 18.63 -11.23
N GLY A 29 -12.22 18.69 -11.14
CA GLY A 29 -11.40 17.55 -10.77
C GLY A 29 -11.79 16.97 -9.41
N ARG A 30 -12.00 17.83 -8.39
CA ARG A 30 -12.49 17.40 -7.07
C ARG A 30 -13.90 16.83 -7.10
N PHE A 31 -14.79 17.42 -7.89
CA PHE A 31 -16.16 16.93 -8.02
C PHE A 31 -16.20 15.53 -8.64
N ILE A 32 -15.45 15.29 -9.73
CA ILE A 32 -15.34 13.96 -10.36
C ILE A 32 -14.75 12.94 -9.35
N SER A 33 -13.72 13.32 -8.60
CA SER A 33 -13.13 12.49 -7.56
C SER A 33 -14.13 12.15 -6.45
N HIS A 34 -14.96 13.10 -6.03
CA HIS A 34 -16.01 12.88 -5.04
C HIS A 34 -17.09 11.92 -5.54
N LEU A 35 -17.54 12.08 -6.79
CA LEU A 35 -18.49 11.18 -7.42
C LEU A 35 -17.91 9.76 -7.55
N SER A 36 -16.63 9.65 -7.94
CA SER A 36 -15.93 8.38 -7.99
C SER A 36 -15.92 7.66 -6.64
N ARG A 37 -15.58 8.38 -5.57
CA ARG A 37 -15.61 7.86 -4.20
C ARG A 37 -17.01 7.36 -3.81
N TRP A 38 -18.04 8.14 -4.10
CA TRP A 38 -19.43 7.75 -3.82
C TRP A 38 -19.84 6.46 -4.54
N MET A 39 -19.42 6.30 -5.79
CA MET A 39 -19.76 5.12 -6.62
C MET A 39 -18.94 3.87 -6.26
N THR A 40 -17.69 4.04 -5.87
CA THR A 40 -16.72 2.92 -5.76
C THR A 40 -16.25 2.63 -4.34
N GLY A 41 -16.46 3.56 -3.41
CA GLY A 41 -15.85 3.50 -2.07
C GLY A 41 -14.34 3.75 -2.04
N ILE A 42 -13.76 4.21 -3.17
CA ILE A 42 -12.32 4.47 -3.34
C ILE A 42 -12.09 5.97 -3.52
N GLU A 43 -11.31 6.56 -2.62
CA GLU A 43 -10.94 7.97 -2.71
C GLU A 43 -9.54 8.14 -3.32
N ILE A 44 -9.47 8.76 -4.50
CA ILE A 44 -8.20 9.16 -5.11
C ILE A 44 -8.24 10.66 -5.34
N HIS A 45 -7.32 11.41 -4.70
CA HIS A 45 -7.22 12.84 -4.95
C HIS A 45 -6.83 13.10 -6.41
N PRO A 46 -7.45 14.06 -7.11
CA PRO A 46 -7.17 14.31 -8.52
C PRO A 46 -5.72 14.77 -8.79
N GLY A 47 -5.02 15.28 -7.79
CA GLY A 47 -3.59 15.61 -7.88
C GLY A 47 -2.65 14.42 -7.80
N ALA A 48 -3.11 13.25 -7.33
CA ALA A 48 -2.27 12.06 -7.24
C ALA A 48 -1.79 11.61 -8.62
N LYS A 49 -0.58 11.06 -8.68
CA LYS A 49 -0.01 10.50 -9.91
C LYS A 49 -0.06 8.98 -9.85
N ILE A 50 -0.87 8.38 -10.70
CA ILE A 50 -1.03 6.93 -10.77
C ILE A 50 -0.49 6.45 -12.12
N ALA A 51 0.54 5.61 -12.12
CA ALA A 51 1.12 5.04 -13.33
C ALA A 51 0.15 4.07 -14.04
N PRO A 52 0.42 3.67 -15.29
CA PRO A 52 -0.29 2.57 -15.94
C PRO A 52 -0.10 1.25 -15.20
N GLY A 53 -0.99 0.28 -15.42
CA GLY A 53 -0.87 -1.07 -14.86
C GLY A 53 -1.10 -1.18 -13.35
N VAL A 54 -1.44 -0.09 -12.66
CA VAL A 54 -1.83 -0.14 -11.25
C VAL A 54 -3.14 -0.89 -11.10
N PHE A 55 -3.20 -1.82 -10.15
CA PHE A 55 -4.37 -2.61 -9.84
C PHE A 55 -4.87 -2.33 -8.42
N ILE A 56 -6.16 -2.01 -8.28
CA ILE A 56 -6.81 -1.85 -6.97
C ILE A 56 -7.81 -2.99 -6.82
N ASP A 57 -7.47 -3.95 -5.96
CA ASP A 57 -8.30 -5.13 -5.71
C ASP A 57 -9.24 -4.90 -4.52
N HIS A 58 -10.49 -5.29 -4.68
CA HIS A 58 -11.59 -4.99 -3.76
C HIS A 58 -11.84 -3.49 -3.57
N GLY A 59 -10.87 -2.74 -3.10
CA GLY A 59 -10.74 -1.29 -3.10
C GLY A 59 -11.56 -0.51 -2.08
N MET A 60 -12.58 -1.08 -1.45
CA MET A 60 -13.39 -0.38 -0.47
C MET A 60 -12.53 0.27 0.63
N GLY A 61 -12.73 1.58 0.86
CA GLY A 61 -12.00 2.32 1.88
C GLY A 61 -10.55 2.68 1.53
N VAL A 62 -10.10 2.48 0.28
CA VAL A 62 -8.80 2.97 -0.18
C VAL A 62 -8.83 4.50 -0.22
N VAL A 63 -7.77 5.13 0.31
CA VAL A 63 -7.57 6.59 0.28
C VAL A 63 -6.18 6.90 -0.26
N ILE A 64 -6.11 7.65 -1.37
CA ILE A 64 -4.86 8.10 -1.99
C ILE A 64 -4.81 9.63 -1.98
N GLY A 65 -3.86 10.19 -1.23
CA GLY A 65 -3.73 11.63 -1.02
C GLY A 65 -3.12 12.40 -2.20
N GLU A 66 -3.21 13.72 -2.13
CA GLU A 66 -2.91 14.68 -3.21
C GLU A 66 -1.54 14.50 -3.85
N THR A 67 -0.47 14.38 -3.05
CA THR A 67 0.90 14.30 -3.54
C THR A 67 1.43 12.87 -3.61
N ALA A 68 0.55 11.87 -3.50
CA ALA A 68 0.93 10.47 -3.66
C ALA A 68 1.32 10.17 -5.11
N GLU A 69 2.31 9.29 -5.25
CA GLU A 69 2.74 8.76 -6.54
C GLU A 69 2.73 7.24 -6.45
N VAL A 70 2.14 6.58 -7.45
CA VAL A 70 2.02 5.12 -7.49
C VAL A 70 2.63 4.62 -8.78
N GLY A 71 3.69 3.84 -8.65
CA GLY A 71 4.45 3.27 -9.76
C GLY A 71 3.71 2.15 -10.49
N GLU A 72 4.19 1.86 -11.69
CA GLU A 72 3.64 0.85 -12.59
C GLU A 72 3.58 -0.54 -11.94
N GLY A 73 2.53 -1.32 -12.24
CA GLY A 73 2.37 -2.70 -11.78
C GLY A 73 2.06 -2.83 -10.29
N THR A 74 1.89 -1.72 -9.56
CA THR A 74 1.57 -1.74 -8.12
C THR A 74 0.17 -2.28 -7.88
N THR A 75 0.04 -3.15 -6.87
CA THR A 75 -1.24 -3.69 -6.40
C THR A 75 -1.59 -3.11 -5.04
N ILE A 76 -2.82 -2.62 -4.89
CA ILE A 76 -3.35 -2.02 -3.66
C ILE A 76 -4.63 -2.74 -3.26
N TYR A 77 -4.71 -3.21 -2.03
CA TYR A 77 -5.90 -3.87 -1.49
C TYR A 77 -6.80 -2.89 -0.73
N GLN A 78 -7.99 -3.37 -0.33
CA GLN A 78 -8.98 -2.58 0.39
C GLN A 78 -8.44 -1.97 1.70
N GLY A 79 -8.99 -0.81 2.08
CA GLY A 79 -8.68 -0.13 3.34
C GLY A 79 -7.28 0.50 3.40
N VAL A 80 -6.52 0.47 2.32
CA VAL A 80 -5.18 1.07 2.27
C VAL A 80 -5.28 2.60 2.27
N THR A 81 -4.43 3.24 3.08
CA THR A 81 -4.27 4.70 3.08
C THR A 81 -2.85 5.08 2.65
N LEU A 82 -2.74 5.85 1.58
CA LEU A 82 -1.52 6.58 1.21
C LEU A 82 -1.67 8.03 1.70
N GLY A 83 -1.34 8.23 2.98
CA GLY A 83 -1.66 9.44 3.74
C GLY A 83 -0.47 10.36 3.97
N GLY A 84 -0.79 11.60 4.36
CA GLY A 84 0.19 12.59 4.78
C GLY A 84 0.25 12.72 6.30
N THR A 85 1.41 13.07 6.83
CA THR A 85 1.63 13.37 8.24
C THR A 85 1.80 14.88 8.52
N SER A 86 1.73 15.73 7.47
CA SER A 86 1.88 17.17 7.56
C SER A 86 0.75 17.89 6.83
N LEU A 87 0.37 19.05 7.34
CA LEU A 87 -0.61 19.96 6.70
C LEU A 87 0.08 21.07 5.85
N ALA A 88 1.41 21.05 5.72
CA ALA A 88 2.15 22.04 4.95
C ALA A 88 1.71 22.02 3.48
N LYS A 89 1.21 23.18 3.01
CA LYS A 89 0.78 23.32 1.62
C LYS A 89 2.01 23.31 0.69
N GLY A 90 1.89 22.59 -0.44
CA GLY A 90 2.93 22.52 -1.46
C GLY A 90 4.08 21.57 -1.16
N ALA A 91 4.17 20.98 0.03
CA ALA A 91 5.18 19.98 0.37
C ALA A 91 4.75 18.56 -0.08
N LYS A 92 5.73 17.73 -0.45
CA LYS A 92 5.53 16.29 -0.65
C LYS A 92 5.23 15.67 0.70
N ARG A 93 3.96 15.35 0.96
CA ARG A 93 3.47 14.84 2.25
C ARG A 93 2.88 13.42 2.18
N HIS A 94 2.65 12.92 0.97
CA HIS A 94 2.12 11.56 0.75
C HIS A 94 3.21 10.69 0.11
N PRO A 95 3.15 9.35 0.30
CA PRO A 95 4.20 8.46 -0.14
C PRO A 95 4.33 8.36 -1.66
N THR A 96 5.52 7.96 -2.07
CA THR A 96 5.81 7.47 -3.42
C THR A 96 5.98 5.96 -3.36
N LEU A 97 5.15 5.22 -4.08
CA LEU A 97 5.33 3.79 -4.29
C LEU A 97 6.09 3.57 -5.59
N GLY A 98 7.14 2.78 -5.56
CA GLY A 98 7.89 2.36 -6.72
C GLY A 98 7.09 1.40 -7.62
N ARG A 99 7.78 0.72 -8.53
CA ARG A 99 7.17 -0.26 -9.45
C ARG A 99 6.91 -1.59 -8.75
N ASN A 100 5.83 -2.27 -9.14
CA ASN A 100 5.46 -3.61 -8.67
C ASN A 100 5.37 -3.71 -7.15
N VAL A 101 5.03 -2.64 -6.46
CA VAL A 101 4.81 -2.65 -5.01
C VAL A 101 3.49 -3.35 -4.71
N VAL A 102 3.46 -4.16 -3.66
CA VAL A 102 2.22 -4.77 -3.15
C VAL A 102 1.89 -4.16 -1.80
N VAL A 103 0.69 -3.57 -1.69
CA VAL A 103 0.21 -2.98 -0.43
C VAL A 103 -0.98 -3.76 0.07
N GLY A 104 -0.76 -4.53 1.13
CA GLY A 104 -1.75 -5.42 1.75
C GLY A 104 -2.93 -4.67 2.38
N ALA A 105 -4.03 -5.39 2.56
CA ALA A 105 -5.29 -4.85 3.06
C ALA A 105 -5.13 -4.09 4.38
N GLY A 106 -5.77 -2.92 4.47
CA GLY A 106 -5.77 -2.09 5.68
C GLY A 106 -4.45 -1.40 6.00
N ALA A 107 -3.41 -1.56 5.18
CA ALA A 107 -2.12 -0.95 5.45
C ALA A 107 -2.18 0.59 5.38
N GLN A 108 -1.45 1.24 6.27
CA GLN A 108 -1.36 2.69 6.39
C GLN A 108 0.06 3.13 6.07
N VAL A 109 0.27 3.78 4.92
CA VAL A 109 1.57 4.33 4.51
C VAL A 109 1.51 5.84 4.66
N LEU A 110 2.17 6.37 5.69
CA LEU A 110 1.94 7.72 6.19
C LEU A 110 3.22 8.55 6.15
N GLY A 111 3.31 9.48 5.22
CA GLY A 111 4.43 10.43 5.09
C GLY A 111 4.98 10.56 3.67
N GLY A 112 5.78 11.59 3.44
CA GLY A 112 6.36 11.93 2.13
C GLY A 112 7.66 11.16 1.79
N PHE A 113 7.69 9.86 2.02
CA PHE A 113 8.85 9.00 1.76
C PHE A 113 8.57 8.00 0.62
N THR A 114 9.58 7.23 0.26
CA THR A 114 9.51 6.24 -0.82
C THR A 114 9.43 4.82 -0.28
N VAL A 115 8.53 4.04 -0.86
CA VAL A 115 8.52 2.57 -0.81
C VAL A 115 9.12 2.10 -2.12
N GLY A 116 10.26 1.42 -2.05
CA GLY A 116 11.07 1.05 -3.22
C GLY A 116 10.41 0.02 -4.13
N ASP A 117 10.99 -0.14 -5.33
CA ASP A 117 10.51 -1.09 -6.34
C ASP A 117 10.43 -2.52 -5.77
N ASN A 118 9.39 -3.27 -6.14
CA ASN A 118 9.14 -4.65 -5.71
C ASN A 118 9.02 -4.84 -4.17
N ALA A 119 8.88 -3.76 -3.41
CA ALA A 119 8.66 -3.86 -1.97
C ALA A 119 7.24 -4.36 -1.66
N LYS A 120 7.09 -4.97 -0.51
CA LYS A 120 5.81 -5.46 0.00
C LYS A 120 5.45 -4.75 1.31
N VAL A 121 4.20 -4.37 1.46
CA VAL A 121 3.64 -3.85 2.71
C VAL A 121 2.57 -4.83 3.18
N GLY A 122 2.80 -5.44 4.32
CA GLY A 122 1.89 -6.43 4.90
C GLY A 122 0.54 -5.83 5.30
N SER A 123 -0.48 -6.68 5.38
CA SER A 123 -1.82 -6.25 5.80
C SER A 123 -1.80 -5.62 7.18
N ASN A 124 -2.56 -4.50 7.34
CA ASN A 124 -2.64 -3.72 8.57
C ASN A 124 -1.30 -3.14 9.08
N ALA A 125 -0.25 -3.14 8.27
CA ALA A 125 1.01 -2.51 8.63
C ALA A 125 0.89 -0.98 8.67
N VAL A 126 1.54 -0.33 9.63
CA VAL A 126 1.62 1.14 9.73
C VAL A 126 3.04 1.57 9.42
N VAL A 127 3.25 2.02 8.19
CA VAL A 127 4.56 2.41 7.65
C VAL A 127 4.73 3.90 7.74
N THR A 128 5.76 4.33 8.47
CA THR A 128 6.09 5.75 8.69
C THR A 128 7.54 6.09 8.30
N LYS A 129 8.23 5.14 7.67
CA LYS A 129 9.65 5.25 7.25
C LYS A 129 9.82 4.70 5.84
N PRO A 130 10.86 5.11 5.11
CA PRO A 130 11.19 4.54 3.80
C PRO A 130 11.34 3.02 3.86
N VAL A 131 10.88 2.35 2.81
CA VAL A 131 11.01 0.90 2.63
C VAL A 131 11.96 0.66 1.45
N PRO A 132 13.09 -0.03 1.64
CA PRO A 132 14.02 -0.36 0.55
C PRO A 132 13.36 -1.22 -0.53
N SER A 133 13.92 -1.18 -1.74
CA SER A 133 13.48 -2.04 -2.84
C SER A 133 13.57 -3.51 -2.47
N GLY A 134 12.52 -4.28 -2.82
CA GLY A 134 12.42 -5.71 -2.52
C GLY A 134 12.20 -6.06 -1.05
N ALA A 135 12.24 -5.09 -0.14
CA ALA A 135 12.01 -5.34 1.29
C ALA A 135 10.52 -5.46 1.62
N THR A 136 10.22 -6.10 2.74
CA THR A 136 8.86 -6.25 3.27
C THR A 136 8.70 -5.45 4.55
N ALA A 137 7.65 -4.61 4.62
CA ALA A 137 7.27 -3.86 5.82
C ALA A 137 6.06 -4.50 6.49
N VAL A 138 6.16 -4.93 7.75
CA VAL A 138 5.09 -5.61 8.48
C VAL A 138 4.91 -5.09 9.90
N GLY A 139 3.69 -5.08 10.39
CA GLY A 139 3.35 -4.76 11.78
C GLY A 139 2.97 -3.29 12.02
N ASN A 140 2.64 -2.97 13.27
CA ASN A 140 2.27 -1.63 13.74
C ASN A 140 3.01 -1.31 15.06
N PRO A 141 4.04 -0.42 15.05
CA PRO A 141 4.66 0.21 13.88
C PRO A 141 5.40 -0.80 12.99
N ALA A 142 5.50 -0.49 11.69
CA ALA A 142 6.08 -1.43 10.73
C ALA A 142 7.59 -1.65 10.96
N ARG A 143 7.98 -2.92 10.90
CA ARG A 143 9.38 -3.35 10.84
C ARG A 143 9.74 -3.70 9.41
N ILE A 144 10.96 -3.36 9.01
CA ILE A 144 11.46 -3.63 7.67
C ILE A 144 12.25 -4.95 7.70
N ILE A 145 11.84 -5.89 6.87
CA ILE A 145 12.51 -7.17 6.65
C ILE A 145 13.26 -7.06 5.33
N ALA A 146 14.56 -7.32 5.34
CA ALA A 146 15.39 -7.25 4.14
C ALA A 146 14.96 -8.32 3.11
N ALA A 147 15.11 -8.01 1.83
CA ALA A 147 14.68 -8.86 0.71
C ALA A 147 15.28 -10.28 0.77
N GLU A 148 16.56 -10.41 1.15
CA GLU A 148 17.24 -11.72 1.26
C GLU A 148 16.63 -12.62 2.34
N VAL A 149 16.18 -12.03 3.45
CA VAL A 149 15.53 -12.77 4.55
C VAL A 149 14.12 -13.18 4.14
N ASP A 150 13.40 -12.30 3.43
CA ASP A 150 12.05 -12.57 2.97
C ASP A 150 12.03 -13.68 1.91
N ALA A 151 12.96 -13.66 0.96
CA ALA A 151 13.11 -14.71 -0.06
C ALA A 151 13.35 -16.11 0.55
N LYS A 152 14.21 -16.21 1.56
CA LYS A 152 14.44 -17.47 2.29
C LYS A 152 13.19 -17.96 3.02
N ARG A 153 12.39 -17.04 3.55
CA ARG A 153 11.13 -17.36 4.23
C ARG A 153 10.05 -17.81 3.26
N GLU A 154 9.92 -17.14 2.10
CA GLU A 154 9.00 -17.56 1.04
C GLU A 154 9.35 -18.96 0.50
N GLU A 155 10.63 -19.24 0.29
CA GLU A 155 11.09 -20.56 -0.12
C GLU A 155 10.75 -21.64 0.91
N ALA A 156 10.97 -21.36 2.20
CA ALA A 156 10.61 -22.28 3.29
C ALA A 156 9.09 -22.47 3.39
N ALA A 157 8.30 -21.41 3.26
CA ALA A 157 6.83 -21.47 3.29
C ALA A 157 6.27 -22.26 2.09
N SER A 158 6.84 -22.06 0.90
CA SER A 158 6.48 -22.79 -0.32
C SER A 158 6.74 -24.29 -0.18
N LYS A 159 7.88 -24.67 0.41
CA LYS A 159 8.20 -26.08 0.70
C LYS A 159 7.21 -26.73 1.69
N MET A 160 6.59 -25.95 2.55
CA MET A 160 5.57 -26.41 3.50
C MET A 160 4.14 -26.33 2.94
N GLY A 161 3.95 -25.97 1.65
CA GLY A 161 2.65 -25.84 1.01
C GLY A 161 1.83 -24.62 1.50
N PHE A 162 2.48 -23.65 2.13
CA PHE A 162 1.83 -22.46 2.68
C PHE A 162 2.34 -21.21 1.97
N SER A 163 1.48 -20.60 1.15
CA SER A 163 1.71 -19.26 0.59
C SER A 163 0.93 -18.27 1.43
N ALA A 164 1.55 -17.65 2.43
CA ALA A 164 0.93 -16.61 3.22
C ALA A 164 1.31 -15.23 2.65
N TYR A 165 0.35 -14.36 2.47
CA TYR A 165 0.53 -12.92 2.18
C TYR A 165 1.38 -12.25 3.27
N GLY A 166 2.70 -12.45 3.28
CA GLY A 166 3.66 -11.77 4.15
C GLY A 166 3.40 -11.84 5.67
N VAL A 167 2.45 -12.66 6.13
CA VAL A 167 2.17 -12.85 7.56
C VAL A 167 2.91 -14.10 8.03
N THR A 168 4.18 -13.93 8.37
CA THR A 168 4.91 -14.98 9.08
C THR A 168 4.66 -14.80 10.58
N GLN A 169 4.05 -15.79 11.21
CA GLN A 169 3.84 -15.86 12.66
C GLN A 169 5.14 -15.81 13.49
N ASN A 170 6.28 -15.76 12.84
CA ASN A 170 7.59 -15.90 13.46
C ASN A 170 8.21 -14.61 14.02
N ASP A 171 7.60 -13.44 13.77
CA ASP A 171 8.12 -12.16 14.28
C ASP A 171 7.21 -11.50 15.33
N ASP A 172 6.19 -12.19 15.80
CA ASP A 172 5.45 -11.76 16.97
C ASP A 172 6.33 -11.89 18.23
N PRO A 173 6.53 -10.81 19.03
CA PRO A 173 7.29 -10.86 20.27
C PRO A 173 6.86 -11.96 21.23
N LEU A 174 5.57 -12.32 21.23
CA LEU A 174 5.02 -13.40 22.01
C LEU A 174 5.52 -14.78 21.51
N SER A 175 5.55 -14.98 20.20
CA SER A 175 6.07 -16.22 19.59
C SER A 175 7.57 -16.38 19.83
N GLN A 176 8.35 -15.29 19.87
CA GLN A 176 9.78 -15.34 20.21
C GLN A 176 10.00 -15.64 21.70
N ALA A 177 9.21 -15.04 22.58
CA ALA A 177 9.26 -15.31 24.00
C ALA A 177 8.87 -16.77 24.34
N MET A 178 7.85 -17.31 23.68
CA MET A 178 7.43 -18.71 23.82
C MET A 178 8.50 -19.70 23.35
N ARG A 179 9.21 -19.42 22.24
CA ARG A 179 10.33 -20.27 21.78
C ARG A 179 11.49 -20.25 22.77
N GLY A 180 11.87 -19.09 23.27
CA GLY A 180 12.90 -18.99 24.30
C GLY A 180 12.55 -19.75 25.58
N LEU A 181 11.27 -19.83 25.94
CA LEU A 181 10.80 -20.65 27.07
C LEU A 181 10.86 -22.16 26.78
N ILE A 182 10.51 -22.57 25.54
CA ILE A 182 10.54 -23.98 25.11
C ILE A 182 12.01 -24.47 25.02
N ASP A 183 12.91 -23.67 24.45
CA ASP A 183 14.34 -24.00 24.33
C ASP A 183 15.01 -24.10 25.71
N ASN A 184 14.63 -23.25 26.67
CA ASN A 184 15.09 -23.34 28.07
C ASN A 184 14.49 -24.52 28.85
N ALA A 185 13.35 -25.04 28.44
CA ALA A 185 12.71 -26.18 29.11
C ALA A 185 13.18 -27.52 28.54
N ALA A 186 13.84 -27.52 27.37
CA ALA A 186 14.35 -28.72 26.70
C ALA A 186 15.87 -28.99 26.93
N GLY A 187 16.58 -28.09 27.61
CA GLY A 187 17.97 -28.21 28.04
C GLY A 187 18.10 -28.45 29.53
#